data_b67f3037fa09b2c5359f964e01593d9b
#
_entry.id   b67f3037fa09b2c5359f964e01593d9b
#
_cell.length_a   1.000
_cell.length_b   1.000
_cell.length_c   1.000
_cell.angle_alpha   90.00
_cell.angle_beta   90.00
_cell.angle_gamma   90.00
#
_symmetry.space_group_name_H-M   'P 1'
#
loop_
_entity.id
_entity.type
_entity.pdbx_description
1 polymer ?
#
loop_
_entity_poly.entity_id
_entity_poly.type
_entity_poly.pdbx_seq_one_letter_code
_entity_poly.pdbx_strand_id
1 'polypeptide(L)'
;MLSSAIAPKTSDDQYGVLYTAHDYAAHGRYCDRVVIMTYEWGYTYSSPRAVSPVNEMRKVLSYAVTKMPPSKILLGFSNYGYNWLLPWKQGQAAQVISNAAAASLAASVFAQIRFDEAAQASFFNYTDPAGRRHEVWFEDARSVHARLALVREFGLAGISIWTVNMRNRAGLEVLESEFSSEKIV
;
A
#
# COMPACT_ATOMS: atom_id res chain seq x y z
N MET A 1 23.81 -8.42 -5.97
CA MET A 1 22.71 -8.25 -4.97
C MET A 1 21.51 -9.09 -5.39
N LEU A 2 21.00 -9.94 -4.48
CA LEU A 2 19.80 -10.76 -4.68
C LEU A 2 18.64 -10.13 -3.92
N SER A 3 17.50 -9.93 -4.57
CA SER A 3 16.28 -9.46 -3.92
C SER A 3 15.08 -10.36 -4.27
N SER A 4 14.10 -10.41 -3.38
CA SER A 4 12.85 -11.13 -3.58
C SER A 4 11.67 -10.27 -3.15
N ALA A 5 10.47 -10.58 -3.68
CA ALA A 5 9.21 -10.00 -3.22
C ALA A 5 8.33 -11.12 -2.66
N ILE A 6 7.75 -10.88 -1.48
CA ILE A 6 6.95 -11.87 -0.74
C ILE A 6 5.59 -11.32 -0.33
N ALA A 7 4.62 -12.22 -0.21
CA ALA A 7 3.27 -11.88 0.25
C ALA A 7 3.25 -11.46 1.73
N PRO A 8 2.31 -10.59 2.14
CA PRO A 8 2.23 -10.10 3.51
C PRO A 8 1.63 -11.15 4.46
N LYS A 9 2.48 -11.79 5.27
CA LYS A 9 2.07 -12.75 6.32
C LYS A 9 2.10 -12.11 7.69
N THR A 10 1.25 -12.61 8.59
CA THR A 10 1.18 -12.20 10.00
C THR A 10 1.52 -13.34 10.97
N SER A 11 1.70 -14.57 10.47
CA SER A 11 2.09 -15.75 11.25
C SER A 11 2.67 -16.84 10.37
N ASP A 12 3.33 -17.85 10.98
CA ASP A 12 3.77 -19.06 10.29
C ASP A 12 2.59 -19.90 9.78
N ASP A 13 1.49 -19.90 10.52
CA ASP A 13 0.29 -20.71 10.25
C ASP A 13 -0.66 -20.09 9.22
N GLN A 14 -0.24 -19.02 8.56
CA GLN A 14 -1.03 -18.42 7.49
C GLN A 14 -0.84 -19.22 6.20
N TYR A 15 -1.83 -20.06 5.90
CA TYR A 15 -1.85 -20.93 4.72
C TYR A 15 -2.64 -20.30 3.57
N GLY A 16 -2.38 -20.78 2.36
CA GLY A 16 -3.07 -20.40 1.13
C GLY A 16 -2.11 -20.25 -0.04
N VAL A 17 -2.66 -20.19 -1.26
CA VAL A 17 -1.90 -20.14 -2.52
C VAL A 17 -0.87 -19.00 -2.53
N LEU A 18 -1.22 -17.84 -1.93
CA LEU A 18 -0.35 -16.66 -1.88
C LEU A 18 0.66 -16.71 -0.72
N TYR A 19 0.54 -17.62 0.25
CA TYR A 19 1.28 -17.52 1.52
C TYR A 19 2.17 -18.72 1.80
N THR A 20 1.73 -19.93 1.46
CA THR A 20 2.38 -21.17 1.91
C THR A 20 3.84 -21.29 1.45
N ALA A 21 4.14 -20.83 0.23
CA ALA A 21 5.50 -20.90 -0.34
C ALA A 21 6.44 -19.76 0.15
N HIS A 22 5.92 -18.77 0.88
CA HIS A 22 6.73 -17.64 1.35
C HIS A 22 7.29 -17.92 2.75
N ASP A 23 8.46 -18.55 2.80
CA ASP A 23 9.23 -18.73 4.03
C ASP A 23 10.06 -17.47 4.32
N TYR A 24 9.61 -16.67 5.27
CA TYR A 24 10.24 -15.39 5.63
C TYR A 24 11.67 -15.57 6.13
N ALA A 25 11.93 -16.61 6.93
CA ALA A 25 13.26 -16.88 7.45
C ALA A 25 14.24 -17.28 6.33
N ALA A 26 13.80 -18.11 5.39
CA ALA A 26 14.61 -18.49 4.22
C ALA A 26 14.92 -17.28 3.33
N HIS A 27 13.93 -16.44 3.03
CA HIS A 27 14.14 -15.20 2.27
C HIS A 27 15.11 -14.26 3.00
N GLY A 28 14.96 -14.08 4.32
CA GLY A 28 15.86 -13.27 5.13
C GLY A 28 17.29 -13.81 5.17
N ARG A 29 17.47 -15.15 5.08
CA ARG A 29 18.79 -15.79 5.07
C ARG A 29 19.53 -15.62 3.75
N TYR A 30 18.82 -15.84 2.62
CA TYR A 30 19.46 -15.97 1.31
C TYR A 30 19.42 -14.70 0.47
N CYS A 31 18.51 -13.75 0.75
CA CYS A 31 18.41 -12.49 0.00
C CYS A 31 19.15 -11.35 0.69
N ASP A 32 19.70 -10.43 -0.09
CA ASP A 32 20.26 -9.17 0.38
C ASP A 32 19.15 -8.18 0.75
N ARG A 33 18.04 -8.20 0.02
CA ARG A 33 16.84 -7.38 0.26
C ARG A 33 15.57 -8.20 0.04
N VAL A 34 14.56 -7.94 0.85
CA VAL A 34 13.24 -8.58 0.76
C VAL A 34 12.17 -7.51 0.74
N VAL A 35 11.43 -7.41 -0.37
CA VAL A 35 10.25 -6.57 -0.48
C VAL A 35 9.06 -7.32 0.12
N ILE A 36 8.43 -6.80 1.16
CA ILE A 36 7.14 -7.30 1.62
C ILE A 36 6.06 -6.50 0.90
N MET A 37 5.21 -7.18 0.13
CA MET A 37 4.16 -6.57 -0.69
C MET A 37 2.96 -6.14 0.17
N THR A 38 3.16 -5.12 1.03
CA THR A 38 2.16 -4.60 1.97
C THR A 38 1.14 -3.70 1.29
N TYR A 39 0.48 -4.24 0.28
CA TYR A 39 -0.60 -3.60 -0.50
C TYR A 39 -1.60 -4.66 -0.99
N GLU A 40 -2.65 -4.22 -1.70
CA GLU A 40 -3.75 -5.04 -2.22
C GLU A 40 -4.66 -5.66 -1.12
N TRP A 41 -4.83 -4.99 0.03
CA TRP A 41 -5.96 -5.29 0.93
C TRP A 41 -7.27 -4.81 0.29
N GLY A 42 -7.31 -3.55 -0.19
CA GLY A 42 -8.27 -3.10 -1.19
C GLY A 42 -7.69 -3.37 -2.58
N TYR A 43 -8.40 -4.11 -3.42
CA TYR A 43 -7.97 -4.46 -4.77
C TYR A 43 -9.18 -4.60 -5.71
N THR A 44 -8.90 -4.89 -6.97
CA THR A 44 -9.90 -4.92 -8.05
C THR A 44 -11.20 -5.64 -7.70
N TYR A 45 -11.15 -6.75 -6.97
CA TYR A 45 -12.34 -7.57 -6.67
C TYR A 45 -12.72 -7.57 -5.18
N SER A 46 -12.05 -6.78 -4.35
CA SER A 46 -12.44 -6.62 -2.94
C SER A 46 -13.64 -5.67 -2.80
N SER A 47 -14.28 -5.70 -1.63
CA SER A 47 -15.11 -4.57 -1.20
C SER A 47 -14.27 -3.31 -1.00
N PRO A 48 -14.88 -2.10 -1.05
CA PRO A 48 -14.18 -0.83 -0.85
C PRO A 48 -13.41 -0.79 0.47
N ARG A 49 -12.11 -0.51 0.39
CA ARG A 49 -11.20 -0.34 1.53
C ARG A 49 -9.84 0.18 1.07
N ALA A 50 -9.02 0.61 2.02
CA ALA A 50 -7.66 1.06 1.75
C ALA A 50 -6.80 -0.03 1.05
N VAL A 51 -5.97 0.39 0.10
CA VAL A 51 -5.03 -0.50 -0.62
C VAL A 51 -3.93 -0.99 0.31
N SER A 52 -3.37 -0.09 1.13
CA SER A 52 -2.26 -0.36 2.04
C SER A 52 -2.57 0.17 3.45
N PRO A 53 -3.51 -0.43 4.20
CA PRO A 53 -3.91 0.06 5.52
C PRO A 53 -2.78 -0.12 6.55
N VAL A 54 -2.37 0.97 7.21
CA VAL A 54 -1.23 1.01 8.15
C VAL A 54 -1.41 0.02 9.30
N ASN A 55 -2.62 -0.14 9.81
CA ASN A 55 -2.92 -1.12 10.87
C ASN A 55 -2.63 -2.57 10.44
N GLU A 56 -2.90 -2.94 9.19
CA GLU A 56 -2.58 -4.27 8.66
C GLU A 56 -1.09 -4.39 8.33
N MET A 57 -0.49 -3.35 7.72
CA MET A 57 0.94 -3.30 7.45
C MET A 57 1.76 -3.50 8.73
N ARG A 58 1.34 -2.86 9.85
CA ARG A 58 1.99 -3.01 11.16
C ARG A 58 1.97 -4.45 11.67
N LYS A 59 0.87 -5.19 11.51
CA LYS A 59 0.78 -6.62 11.88
C LYS A 59 1.79 -7.45 11.10
N VAL A 60 1.88 -7.21 9.78
CA VAL A 60 2.84 -7.90 8.91
C VAL A 60 4.27 -7.60 9.31
N LEU A 61 4.61 -6.33 9.55
CA LEU A 61 5.96 -5.93 9.95
C LEU A 61 6.33 -6.48 11.33
N SER A 62 5.40 -6.47 12.30
CA SER A 62 5.62 -7.06 13.62
C SER A 62 6.00 -8.54 13.53
N TYR A 63 5.39 -9.29 12.61
CA TYR A 63 5.78 -10.67 12.33
C TYR A 63 7.12 -10.74 11.57
N ALA A 64 7.30 -9.94 10.52
CA ALA A 64 8.45 -10.01 9.64
C ALA A 64 9.79 -9.80 10.36
N VAL A 65 9.85 -8.82 11.28
CA VAL A 65 11.07 -8.51 12.05
C VAL A 65 11.45 -9.62 13.05
N THR A 66 10.55 -10.55 13.34
CA THR A 66 10.89 -11.77 14.11
C THR A 66 11.55 -12.85 13.26
N LYS A 67 11.48 -12.74 11.93
CA LYS A 67 11.95 -13.77 10.98
C LYS A 67 13.20 -13.36 10.22
N MET A 68 13.43 -12.08 10.05
CA MET A 68 14.59 -11.58 9.31
C MET A 68 15.06 -10.21 9.84
N PRO A 69 16.33 -9.84 9.64
CA PRO A 69 16.83 -8.54 10.04
C PRO A 69 16.04 -7.38 9.38
N PRO A 70 15.56 -6.38 10.14
CA PRO A 70 14.85 -5.22 9.60
C PRO A 70 15.63 -4.50 8.49
N SER A 71 16.97 -4.47 8.62
CA SER A 71 17.87 -3.86 7.61
C SER A 71 17.86 -4.54 6.23
N LYS A 72 17.19 -5.69 6.08
CA LYS A 72 16.95 -6.36 4.79
C LYS A 72 15.56 -6.10 4.22
N ILE A 73 14.63 -5.58 5.02
CA ILE A 73 13.23 -5.43 4.65
C ILE A 73 13.02 -4.10 3.92
N LEU A 74 12.39 -4.17 2.76
CA LEU A 74 11.83 -3.03 2.04
C LEU A 74 10.30 -3.07 2.18
N LEU A 75 9.72 -1.97 2.68
CA LEU A 75 8.28 -1.83 2.79
C LEU A 75 7.67 -1.66 1.41
N GLY A 76 6.82 -2.58 0.99
CA GLY A 76 6.07 -2.47 -0.26
C GLY A 76 5.04 -1.35 -0.16
N PHE A 77 5.04 -0.47 -1.14
CA PHE A 77 4.26 0.76 -1.16
C PHE A 77 3.47 0.87 -2.46
N SER A 78 2.14 1.03 -2.37
CA SER A 78 1.30 1.30 -3.55
C SER A 78 1.23 2.79 -3.81
N ASN A 79 1.31 3.21 -5.08
CA ASN A 79 1.13 4.60 -5.49
C ASN A 79 -0.13 4.80 -6.36
N TYR A 80 -1.14 3.97 -6.13
CA TYR A 80 -2.43 4.01 -6.80
C TYR A 80 -3.56 3.73 -5.80
N GLY A 81 -4.77 3.90 -6.26
CA GLY A 81 -6.00 3.60 -5.54
C GLY A 81 -7.01 2.87 -6.42
N TYR A 82 -8.20 2.71 -5.90
CA TYR A 82 -9.31 2.09 -6.58
C TYR A 82 -10.59 2.91 -6.44
N ASN A 83 -11.43 2.83 -7.47
CA ASN A 83 -12.75 3.43 -7.55
C ASN A 83 -13.79 2.30 -7.69
N TRP A 84 -14.57 2.08 -6.64
CA TRP A 84 -15.63 1.06 -6.60
C TRP A 84 -16.98 1.66 -6.92
N LEU A 85 -17.76 0.95 -7.72
CA LEU A 85 -19.18 1.23 -7.90
C LEU A 85 -19.98 0.66 -6.71
N LEU A 86 -20.94 1.43 -6.19
CA LEU A 86 -21.80 1.05 -5.08
C LEU A 86 -23.27 0.85 -5.52
N PRO A 87 -24.04 -0.07 -4.88
CA PRO A 87 -23.55 -1.02 -3.88
C PRO A 87 -22.57 -2.03 -4.49
N TRP A 88 -21.47 -2.29 -3.80
CA TRP A 88 -20.50 -3.29 -4.25
C TRP A 88 -21.11 -4.69 -4.26
N LYS A 89 -20.76 -5.47 -5.28
CA LYS A 89 -21.19 -6.88 -5.42
C LYS A 89 -19.95 -7.75 -5.62
N GLN A 90 -19.97 -8.95 -5.05
CA GLN A 90 -18.89 -9.91 -5.23
C GLN A 90 -18.63 -10.18 -6.72
N GLY A 91 -17.37 -10.17 -7.12
CA GLY A 91 -16.94 -10.32 -8.53
C GLY A 91 -17.02 -9.04 -9.37
N GLN A 92 -17.54 -7.94 -8.81
CA GLN A 92 -17.53 -6.64 -9.49
C GLN A 92 -16.15 -6.00 -9.40
N ALA A 93 -15.55 -5.74 -10.57
CA ALA A 93 -14.23 -5.13 -10.66
C ALA A 93 -14.27 -3.63 -10.31
N ALA A 94 -13.40 -3.20 -9.41
CA ALA A 94 -13.09 -1.80 -9.21
C ALA A 94 -12.15 -1.27 -10.30
N GLN A 95 -12.26 0.00 -10.61
CA GLN A 95 -11.37 0.68 -11.54
C GLN A 95 -10.10 1.13 -10.81
N VAL A 96 -8.93 0.79 -11.32
CA VAL A 96 -7.65 1.34 -10.85
C VAL A 96 -7.60 2.83 -11.18
N ILE A 97 -7.14 3.64 -10.22
CA ILE A 97 -7.00 5.09 -10.39
C ILE A 97 -5.66 5.55 -9.82
N SER A 98 -4.96 6.45 -10.51
CA SER A 98 -3.77 7.07 -9.93
C SER A 98 -4.15 8.03 -8.81
N ASN A 99 -3.26 8.22 -7.83
CA ASN A 99 -3.52 9.13 -6.71
C ASN A 99 -3.81 10.58 -7.19
N ALA A 100 -3.09 11.04 -8.21
CA ALA A 100 -3.34 12.36 -8.82
C ALA A 100 -4.73 12.43 -9.48
N ALA A 101 -5.14 11.39 -10.22
CA ALA A 101 -6.45 11.33 -10.83
C ALA A 101 -7.57 11.23 -9.78
N ALA A 102 -7.36 10.53 -8.66
CA ALA A 102 -8.32 10.48 -7.56
C ALA A 102 -8.52 11.86 -6.92
N ALA A 103 -7.44 12.60 -6.64
CA ALA A 103 -7.53 13.95 -6.12
C ALA A 103 -8.23 14.92 -7.11
N SER A 104 -7.89 14.82 -8.40
CA SER A 104 -8.54 15.62 -9.45
C SER A 104 -10.04 15.28 -9.60
N LEU A 105 -10.39 13.99 -9.51
CA LEU A 105 -11.78 13.54 -9.53
C LEU A 105 -12.55 14.13 -8.35
N ALA A 106 -12.01 14.02 -7.12
CA ALA A 106 -12.64 14.58 -5.93
C ALA A 106 -12.92 16.09 -6.10
N ALA A 107 -11.96 16.85 -6.61
CA ALA A 107 -12.11 18.26 -6.88
C ALA A 107 -13.21 18.54 -7.95
N SER A 108 -13.23 17.78 -9.05
CA SER A 108 -14.17 17.96 -10.16
C SER A 108 -15.62 17.69 -9.79
N VAL A 109 -15.85 16.80 -8.81
CA VAL A 109 -17.20 16.45 -8.33
C VAL A 109 -17.52 17.09 -6.97
N PHE A 110 -16.68 18.02 -6.49
CA PHE A 110 -16.80 18.70 -5.21
C PHE A 110 -16.94 17.71 -4.02
N ALA A 111 -16.29 16.54 -4.09
CA ALA A 111 -16.34 15.57 -3.03
C ALA A 111 -15.36 15.93 -1.91
N GLN A 112 -15.83 15.82 -0.67
CA GLN A 112 -14.95 15.97 0.50
C GLN A 112 -14.06 14.74 0.66
N ILE A 113 -12.75 14.91 0.58
CA ILE A 113 -11.78 13.88 0.91
C ILE A 113 -11.74 13.72 2.43
N ARG A 114 -12.06 12.51 2.89
CA ARG A 114 -11.98 12.08 4.29
C ARG A 114 -10.73 11.26 4.50
N PHE A 115 -10.38 11.03 5.75
CA PHE A 115 -9.22 10.24 6.13
C PHE A 115 -9.63 9.18 7.17
N ASP A 116 -9.30 7.93 6.92
CA ASP A 116 -9.54 6.84 7.86
C ASP A 116 -8.35 6.74 8.82
N GLU A 117 -8.58 6.98 10.10
CA GLU A 117 -7.52 7.04 11.11
C GLU A 117 -6.90 5.67 11.41
N ALA A 118 -7.62 4.58 11.23
CA ALA A 118 -7.09 3.23 11.45
C ALA A 118 -6.22 2.76 10.28
N ALA A 119 -6.71 2.95 9.07
CA ALA A 119 -5.99 2.62 7.84
C ALA A 119 -4.94 3.66 7.47
N GLN A 120 -5.05 4.90 8.01
CA GLN A 120 -4.24 6.06 7.63
C GLN A 120 -4.27 6.27 6.11
N ALA A 121 -5.47 6.24 5.53
CA ALA A 121 -5.71 6.29 4.09
C ALA A 121 -6.84 7.26 3.75
N SER A 122 -6.71 7.93 2.61
CA SER A 122 -7.70 8.90 2.13
C SER A 122 -8.78 8.22 1.30
N PHE A 123 -10.01 8.71 1.45
CA PHE A 123 -11.14 8.22 0.68
C PHE A 123 -12.22 9.28 0.49
N PHE A 124 -13.06 9.09 -0.52
CA PHE A 124 -14.24 9.91 -0.73
C PHE A 124 -15.35 9.13 -1.43
N ASN A 125 -16.57 9.66 -1.33
CA ASN A 125 -17.71 9.14 -2.07
C ASN A 125 -18.22 10.21 -3.04
N TYR A 126 -18.75 9.77 -4.17
CA TYR A 126 -19.39 10.66 -5.13
C TYR A 126 -20.51 9.94 -5.89
N THR A 127 -21.33 10.71 -6.61
CA THR A 127 -22.34 10.19 -7.54
C THR A 127 -21.95 10.63 -8.94
N ASP A 128 -21.87 9.70 -9.88
CA ASP A 128 -21.54 10.00 -11.26
C ASP A 128 -22.74 10.63 -12.02
N PRO A 129 -22.53 11.16 -13.23
CA PRO A 129 -23.63 11.76 -14.01
C PRO A 129 -24.77 10.79 -14.37
N ALA A 130 -24.55 9.49 -14.29
CA ALA A 130 -25.58 8.46 -14.47
C ALA A 130 -26.34 8.12 -13.17
N GLY A 131 -26.10 8.84 -12.07
CA GLY A 131 -26.73 8.64 -10.77
C GLY A 131 -26.16 7.47 -9.98
N ARG A 132 -25.05 6.87 -10.38
CA ARG A 132 -24.43 5.75 -9.70
C ARG A 132 -23.49 6.25 -8.60
N ARG A 133 -23.57 5.63 -7.44
CA ARG A 133 -22.72 5.96 -6.29
C ARG A 133 -21.36 5.24 -6.39
N HIS A 134 -20.31 5.93 -5.99
CA HIS A 134 -18.95 5.44 -5.99
C HIS A 134 -18.26 5.68 -4.65
N GLU A 135 -17.24 4.85 -4.36
CA GLU A 135 -16.31 5.05 -3.27
C GLU A 135 -14.87 4.88 -3.81
N VAL A 136 -14.03 5.87 -3.53
CA VAL A 136 -12.63 5.91 -3.98
C VAL A 136 -11.72 5.89 -2.77
N TRP A 137 -10.74 4.98 -2.76
CA TRP A 137 -9.65 4.95 -1.80
C TRP A 137 -8.33 5.17 -2.51
N PHE A 138 -7.48 6.03 -1.96
CA PHE A 138 -6.21 6.41 -2.58
C PHE A 138 -5.20 6.91 -1.53
N GLU A 139 -3.96 7.17 -1.98
CA GLU A 139 -2.87 7.59 -1.13
C GLU A 139 -2.54 9.07 -1.36
N ASP A 140 -2.82 9.93 -0.38
CA ASP A 140 -2.36 11.31 -0.38
C ASP A 140 -1.05 11.49 0.43
N ALA A 141 -0.57 12.72 0.58
CA ALA A 141 0.66 13.02 1.32
C ALA A 141 0.62 12.53 2.78
N ARG A 142 -0.55 12.62 3.45
CA ARG A 142 -0.73 12.13 4.82
C ARG A 142 -0.58 10.62 4.91
N SER A 143 -1.17 9.92 3.93
CA SER A 143 -1.07 8.47 3.82
C SER A 143 0.38 8.03 3.60
N VAL A 144 1.11 8.72 2.72
CA VAL A 144 2.54 8.44 2.47
C VAL A 144 3.36 8.64 3.74
N HIS A 145 3.19 9.79 4.43
CA HIS A 145 3.87 10.08 5.68
C HIS A 145 3.65 8.98 6.73
N ALA A 146 2.40 8.53 6.91
CA ALA A 146 2.07 7.48 7.87
C ALA A 146 2.78 6.15 7.57
N ARG A 147 2.98 5.81 6.29
CA ARG A 147 3.71 4.59 5.89
C ARG A 147 5.20 4.74 6.06
N LEU A 148 5.76 5.91 5.78
CA LEU A 148 7.19 6.20 6.02
C LEU A 148 7.52 6.16 7.52
N ALA A 149 6.57 6.53 8.38
CA ALA A 149 6.72 6.36 9.82
C ALA A 149 6.96 4.90 10.24
N LEU A 150 6.33 3.91 9.55
CA LEU A 150 6.59 2.49 9.79
C LEU A 150 8.02 2.08 9.46
N VAL A 151 8.64 2.67 8.42
CA VAL A 151 10.04 2.39 8.08
C VAL A 151 10.95 2.76 9.24
N ARG A 152 10.74 3.92 9.85
CA ARG A 152 11.51 4.36 11.03
C ARG A 152 11.18 3.54 12.27
N GLU A 153 9.90 3.29 12.53
CA GLU A 153 9.43 2.54 13.70
C GLU A 153 10.04 1.14 13.77
N PHE A 154 10.10 0.44 12.64
CA PHE A 154 10.63 -0.92 12.56
C PHE A 154 12.12 -0.99 12.16
N GLY A 155 12.80 0.13 11.90
CA GLY A 155 14.19 0.18 11.48
C GLY A 155 14.46 -0.51 10.14
N LEU A 156 13.51 -0.37 9.17
CA LEU A 156 13.59 -1.05 7.88
C LEU A 156 14.66 -0.45 6.97
N ALA A 157 15.08 -1.22 5.96
CA ALA A 157 16.06 -0.77 4.96
C ALA A 157 15.52 0.37 4.06
N GLY A 158 14.21 0.52 3.95
CA GLY A 158 13.59 1.52 3.10
C GLY A 158 12.25 1.05 2.53
N ILE A 159 11.91 1.55 1.35
CA ILE A 159 10.67 1.27 0.65
C ILE A 159 10.91 0.68 -0.75
N SER A 160 9.89 0.01 -1.28
CA SER A 160 9.79 -0.40 -2.67
C SER A 160 8.44 0.05 -3.24
N ILE A 161 8.45 0.86 -4.29
CA ILE A 161 7.23 1.45 -4.86
C ILE A 161 6.69 0.58 -6.00
N TRP A 162 5.42 0.22 -5.92
CA TRP A 162 4.64 -0.37 -6.99
C TRP A 162 3.53 0.61 -7.39
N THR A 163 3.53 1.25 -8.55
CA THR A 163 4.37 0.97 -9.72
C THR A 163 4.84 2.28 -10.36
N VAL A 164 5.98 2.23 -11.07
CA VAL A 164 6.64 3.43 -11.66
C VAL A 164 5.83 4.16 -12.74
N ASN A 165 4.88 3.48 -13.39
CA ASN A 165 4.03 4.07 -14.42
C ASN A 165 2.89 4.95 -13.86
N MET A 166 2.65 4.93 -12.56
CA MET A 166 1.68 5.79 -11.88
C MET A 166 2.40 6.83 -11.02
N ARG A 167 2.68 8.00 -11.61
CA ARG A 167 3.40 9.06 -10.88
C ARG A 167 2.54 9.59 -9.73
N ASN A 168 3.15 9.65 -8.55
CA ASN A 168 2.61 10.28 -7.35
C ASN A 168 3.57 11.39 -6.89
N ARG A 169 3.46 12.57 -7.48
CA ARG A 169 4.37 13.69 -7.18
C ARG A 169 4.31 14.07 -5.71
N ALA A 170 3.13 14.23 -5.15
CA ALA A 170 2.97 14.59 -3.73
C ALA A 170 3.61 13.53 -2.80
N GLY A 171 3.47 12.25 -3.13
CA GLY A 171 4.13 11.18 -2.37
C GLY A 171 5.65 11.18 -2.50
N LEU A 172 6.19 11.52 -3.68
CA LEU A 172 7.64 11.66 -3.88
C LEU A 172 8.19 12.86 -3.12
N GLU A 173 7.51 14.00 -3.11
CA GLU A 173 7.91 15.18 -2.34
C GLU A 173 7.97 14.88 -0.83
N VAL A 174 7.02 14.12 -0.28
CA VAL A 174 7.08 13.65 1.11
C VAL A 174 8.27 12.71 1.32
N LEU A 175 8.47 11.75 0.42
CA LEU A 175 9.60 10.82 0.50
C LEU A 175 10.94 11.57 0.52
N GLU A 176 11.16 12.50 -0.42
CA GLU A 176 12.38 13.28 -0.54
C GLU A 176 12.62 14.22 0.66
N SER A 177 11.54 14.69 1.31
CA SER A 177 11.64 15.50 2.52
C SER A 177 12.04 14.71 3.76
N GLU A 178 11.79 13.41 3.80
CA GLU A 178 11.99 12.56 4.98
C GLU A 178 13.19 11.60 4.86
N PHE A 179 13.60 11.25 3.64
CA PHE A 179 14.65 10.29 3.36
C PHE A 179 15.57 10.80 2.24
N SER A 180 16.85 10.54 2.40
CA SER A 180 17.82 10.67 1.32
C SER A 180 17.90 9.37 0.52
N SER A 181 17.90 9.44 -0.81
CA SER A 181 18.16 8.27 -1.65
C SER A 181 19.66 8.02 -1.72
N GLU A 182 20.10 6.80 -1.39
CA GLU A 182 21.47 6.36 -1.59
C GLU A 182 21.55 5.51 -2.85
N LYS A 183 22.45 5.90 -3.75
CA LYS A 183 22.72 5.11 -4.96
C LYS A 183 23.73 4.03 -4.62
N ILE A 184 23.29 2.79 -4.56
CA ILE A 184 24.15 1.62 -4.39
C ILE A 184 24.74 1.28 -5.78
N VAL A 185 26.05 1.48 -5.93
CA VAL A 185 26.79 1.16 -7.14
C VAL A 185 27.29 -0.28 -7.07
#